data_6400f8ac23aef5477413ad09ec938a3b
#
_entry.id   6400f8ac23aef5477413ad09ec938a3b
#
_cell.length_a   1.000
_cell.length_b   1.000
_cell.length_c   1.000
_cell.angle_alpha   90.00
_cell.angle_beta   90.00
_cell.angle_gamma   90.00
#
_symmetry.space_group_name_H-M   'P 1'
#
loop_
_entity.id
_entity.type
_entity.pdbx_description
1 polymer ?
#
loop_
_entity_poly.entity_id
_entity_poly.type
_entity_poly.pdbx_seq_one_letter_code
_entity_poly.pdbx_strand_id
1 'polypeptide(L)'
;MADAPDTRVPVTVVTGFLGAGKTTLLNRLLSDVSGKKFAVIVNEFGDIGIDGDLIETGDEELIELSSGCICCVVRGDLIRGMRNLLAEKPGLDGIIIETTGLANPSPVIQTLVIDQVIGAQCRLDSVLCVVDAVHILGQLDDGADAADQIAFSDHLVLNKVDDATAPIAD
;
A
#
# COMPACT_ATOMS: atom_id res chain seq x y z
N MET A 1 -17.13 4.12 -29.74
CA MET A 1 -18.02 3.82 -28.62
C MET A 1 -17.22 4.23 -27.38
N ALA A 2 -17.71 5.17 -26.58
CA ALA A 2 -17.08 5.47 -25.31
C ALA A 2 -17.37 4.28 -24.38
N ASP A 3 -16.32 3.65 -23.84
CA ASP A 3 -16.47 2.62 -22.83
C ASP A 3 -17.23 3.19 -21.64
N ALA A 4 -18.15 2.40 -21.07
CA ALA A 4 -18.81 2.77 -19.83
C ALA A 4 -17.74 3.03 -18.74
N PRO A 5 -17.93 4.03 -17.89
CA PRO A 5 -16.96 4.31 -16.83
C PRO A 5 -16.78 3.07 -15.94
N ASP A 6 -15.53 2.73 -15.64
CA ASP A 6 -15.22 1.64 -14.72
C ASP A 6 -15.69 2.03 -13.31
N THR A 7 -16.69 1.32 -12.80
CA THR A 7 -17.31 1.58 -11.49
C THR A 7 -16.67 0.79 -10.35
N ARG A 8 -15.64 0.00 -10.64
CA ARG A 8 -14.92 -0.77 -9.62
C ARG A 8 -14.15 0.16 -8.68
N VAL A 9 -14.07 -0.23 -7.41
CA VAL A 9 -13.32 0.52 -6.40
C VAL A 9 -11.83 0.52 -6.75
N PRO A 10 -11.17 1.69 -6.90
CA PRO A 10 -9.74 1.76 -7.15
C PRO A 10 -8.94 1.31 -5.92
N VAL A 11 -7.91 0.51 -6.15
CA VAL A 11 -6.99 0.04 -5.10
C VAL A 11 -5.59 0.56 -5.40
N THR A 12 -5.04 1.31 -4.47
CA THR A 12 -3.64 1.78 -4.50
C THR A 12 -2.81 0.93 -3.54
N VAL A 13 -1.73 0.34 -4.04
CA VAL A 13 -0.75 -0.37 -3.21
C VAL A 13 0.39 0.58 -2.88
N VAL A 14 0.69 0.74 -1.59
CA VAL A 14 1.81 1.56 -1.11
C VAL A 14 2.90 0.63 -0.60
N THR A 15 4.05 0.71 -1.24
CA THR A 15 5.25 -0.05 -0.88
C THR A 15 6.43 0.90 -0.64
N GLY A 16 7.58 0.37 -0.30
CA GLY A 16 8.80 1.13 -0.02
C GLY A 16 9.51 0.58 1.21
N PHE A 17 10.81 0.75 1.28
CA PHE A 17 11.65 0.15 2.31
C PHE A 17 11.29 0.61 3.73
N LEU A 18 11.76 -0.15 4.74
CA LEU A 18 11.51 0.18 6.14
C LEU A 18 12.03 1.60 6.47
N GLY A 19 11.21 2.39 7.15
CA GLY A 19 11.56 3.77 7.50
C GLY A 19 11.50 4.78 6.36
N ALA A 20 11.08 4.42 5.15
CA ALA A 20 10.97 5.35 4.01
C ALA A 20 9.90 6.44 4.20
N GLY A 21 8.96 6.24 5.14
CA GLY A 21 7.91 7.22 5.46
C GLY A 21 6.55 6.91 4.84
N LYS A 22 6.25 5.64 4.56
CA LYS A 22 4.96 5.19 4.01
C LYS A 22 3.77 5.67 4.84
N THR A 23 3.75 5.35 6.13
CA THR A 23 2.68 5.73 7.05
C THR A 23 2.51 7.25 7.16
N THR A 24 3.63 7.99 7.17
CA THR A 24 3.60 9.47 7.17
C THR A 24 2.95 10.02 5.90
N LEU A 25 3.30 9.44 4.74
CA LEU A 25 2.67 9.81 3.47
C LEU A 25 1.19 9.50 3.47
N LEU A 26 0.79 8.32 3.96
CA LEU A 26 -0.61 7.91 4.05
C LEU A 26 -1.43 8.87 4.91
N ASN A 27 -0.96 9.18 6.11
CA ASN A 27 -1.64 10.14 7.00
C ASN A 27 -1.84 11.50 6.32
N ARG A 28 -0.84 11.97 5.58
CA ARG A 28 -0.96 13.22 4.84
C ARG A 28 -1.96 13.13 3.68
N LEU A 29 -1.92 12.05 2.91
CA LEU A 29 -2.88 11.85 1.81
C LEU A 29 -4.31 11.76 2.32
N LEU A 30 -4.54 11.04 3.42
CA LEU A 30 -5.87 10.87 4.00
C LEU A 30 -6.40 12.19 4.57
N SER A 31 -5.55 13.02 5.19
CA SER A 31 -5.97 14.33 5.70
C SER A 31 -6.43 15.30 4.60
N ASP A 32 -5.95 15.12 3.37
CA ASP A 32 -6.27 16.00 2.24
C ASP A 32 -7.55 15.59 1.45
N VAL A 33 -8.08 14.38 1.71
CA VAL A 33 -9.22 13.83 0.94
C VAL A 33 -10.57 13.94 1.67
N SER A 34 -10.81 15.04 2.35
CA SER A 34 -12.04 15.26 3.11
C SER A 34 -13.32 15.00 2.29
N GLY A 35 -14.25 14.25 2.88
CA GLY A 35 -15.54 13.91 2.27
C GLY A 35 -15.52 12.67 1.36
N LYS A 36 -14.40 11.99 1.23
CA LYS A 36 -14.29 10.70 0.55
C LYS A 36 -14.13 9.56 1.55
N LYS A 37 -14.59 8.38 1.16
CA LYS A 37 -14.53 7.16 1.98
C LYS A 37 -13.41 6.26 1.50
N PHE A 38 -12.31 6.24 2.22
CA PHE A 38 -11.20 5.32 1.98
C PHE A 38 -11.15 4.23 3.04
N ALA A 39 -10.79 3.02 2.64
CA ALA A 39 -10.36 1.98 3.55
C ALA A 39 -8.84 1.81 3.45
N VAL A 40 -8.18 1.64 4.58
CA VAL A 40 -6.74 1.39 4.65
C VAL A 40 -6.51 0.00 5.20
N ILE A 41 -5.77 -0.82 4.47
CA ILE A 41 -5.35 -2.15 4.88
C ILE A 41 -3.85 -2.08 5.13
N VAL A 42 -3.45 -2.25 6.40
CA VAL A 42 -2.03 -2.33 6.76
C VAL A 42 -1.65 -3.79 6.87
N ASN A 43 -0.70 -4.22 6.04
CA ASN A 43 -0.19 -5.58 6.04
C ASN A 43 1.20 -5.58 6.67
N GLU A 44 1.29 -5.84 7.98
CA GLU A 44 2.53 -5.82 8.73
C GLU A 44 3.08 -7.20 9.05
N PHE A 45 4.42 -7.27 9.12
CA PHE A 45 5.19 -8.48 9.41
C PHE A 45 5.66 -8.47 10.86
N GLY A 46 5.08 -9.34 11.72
CA GLY A 46 5.63 -9.62 13.06
C GLY A 46 4.75 -9.18 14.23
N ASP A 47 4.98 -9.83 15.38
CA ASP A 47 4.30 -9.68 16.68
C ASP A 47 4.46 -8.30 17.38
N ILE A 48 4.70 -7.25 16.64
CA ILE A 48 4.74 -5.90 17.20
C ILE A 48 3.55 -5.17 16.61
N GLY A 49 2.45 -5.15 17.36
CA GLY A 49 1.33 -4.29 17.02
C GLY A 49 1.86 -2.87 16.81
N ILE A 50 1.73 -2.36 15.60
CA ILE A 50 1.86 -0.93 15.40
C ILE A 50 0.67 -0.31 16.11
N ASP A 51 0.98 0.69 16.92
CA ASP A 51 0.00 1.55 17.53
C ASP A 51 -0.97 2.02 16.45
N GLY A 52 -2.18 1.48 16.46
CA GLY A 52 -3.29 2.01 15.66
C GLY A 52 -3.56 3.49 15.92
N ASP A 53 -2.85 4.05 16.87
CA ASP A 53 -2.82 5.47 17.24
C ASP A 53 -2.01 6.35 16.28
N LEU A 54 -1.27 5.77 15.32
CA LEU A 54 -0.46 6.56 14.36
C LEU A 54 -1.23 7.03 13.13
N ILE A 55 -2.39 6.44 12.86
CA ILE A 55 -3.28 6.90 11.80
C ILE A 55 -4.39 7.70 12.45
N GLU A 56 -4.31 9.03 12.40
CA GLU A 56 -5.37 9.92 12.84
C GLU A 56 -6.60 9.69 11.96
N THR A 57 -7.56 8.96 12.50
CA THR A 57 -8.79 8.60 11.79
C THR A 57 -9.78 9.77 11.83
N GLY A 58 -10.07 10.29 10.64
CA GLY A 58 -11.38 10.86 10.38
C GLY A 58 -12.43 9.71 10.34
N ASP A 59 -13.42 9.75 9.46
CA ASP A 59 -14.42 8.67 9.27
C ASP A 59 -13.84 7.43 8.52
N GLU A 60 -12.53 7.15 8.66
CA GLU A 60 -11.80 6.10 7.95
C GLU A 60 -11.71 4.85 8.82
N GLU A 61 -11.91 3.69 8.23
CA GLU A 61 -11.84 2.43 8.93
C GLU A 61 -10.50 1.75 8.68
N LEU A 62 -9.71 1.62 9.73
CA LEU A 62 -8.46 0.88 9.72
C LEU A 62 -8.74 -0.62 9.84
N ILE A 63 -8.32 -1.40 8.85
CA ILE A 63 -8.34 -2.86 8.94
C ILE A 63 -6.92 -3.36 9.09
N GLU A 64 -6.60 -3.78 10.30
CA GLU A 64 -5.33 -4.42 10.61
C GLU A 64 -5.41 -5.91 10.30
N LEU A 65 -4.53 -6.39 9.43
CA LEU A 65 -4.39 -7.83 9.16
C LEU A 65 -3.21 -8.37 9.94
N SER A 66 -3.50 -8.99 11.08
CA SER A 66 -2.49 -9.71 11.87
C SER A 66 -2.26 -11.11 11.28
N SER A 67 -1.12 -11.36 10.69
CA SER A 67 -0.76 -12.71 10.20
C SER A 67 0.71 -13.05 10.41
N GLY A 68 0.92 -14.14 11.10
CA GLY A 68 2.20 -14.84 11.14
C GLY A 68 2.39 -15.73 9.92
N CYS A 69 3.55 -15.68 9.32
CA CYS A 69 4.14 -16.57 8.31
C CYS A 69 3.80 -16.38 6.82
N ILE A 70 4.70 -15.71 6.18
CA ILE A 70 5.29 -15.76 4.82
C ILE A 70 4.50 -16.47 3.71
N CYS A 71 4.18 -15.75 2.68
CA CYS A 71 3.67 -16.02 1.32
C CYS A 71 2.27 -16.63 1.14
N CYS A 72 1.86 -17.67 1.85
CA CYS A 72 0.56 -18.32 1.59
C CYS A 72 -0.54 -17.85 2.55
N VAL A 73 -0.21 -17.54 3.78
CA VAL A 73 -1.16 -17.08 4.82
C VAL A 73 -1.59 -15.65 4.53
N VAL A 74 -0.64 -14.78 4.22
CA VAL A 74 -0.89 -13.36 3.86
C VAL A 74 -1.89 -13.21 2.73
N ARG A 75 -1.78 -14.06 1.69
CA ARG A 75 -2.71 -14.02 0.55
C ARG A 75 -4.14 -14.40 0.95
N GLY A 76 -4.30 -15.43 1.79
CA GLY A 76 -5.62 -15.87 2.25
C GLY A 76 -6.29 -14.84 3.17
N ASP A 77 -5.53 -14.19 4.04
CA ASP A 77 -6.03 -13.18 4.97
C ASP A 77 -6.40 -11.89 4.23
N LEU A 78 -5.58 -11.45 3.29
CA LEU A 78 -5.89 -10.30 2.43
C LEU A 78 -7.19 -10.54 1.64
N ILE A 79 -7.34 -11.72 1.02
CA ILE A 79 -8.57 -12.06 0.28
C ILE A 79 -9.78 -12.02 1.20
N ARG A 80 -9.70 -12.62 2.39
CA ARG A 80 -10.81 -12.60 3.36
C ARG A 80 -11.12 -11.18 3.83
N GLY A 81 -10.10 -10.42 4.23
CA GLY A 81 -10.24 -9.03 4.67
C GLY A 81 -10.90 -8.15 3.61
N MET A 82 -10.41 -8.22 2.38
CA MET A 82 -10.99 -7.47 1.27
C MET A 82 -12.43 -7.87 0.95
N ARG A 83 -12.75 -9.17 0.95
CA ARG A 83 -14.12 -9.63 0.72
C ARG A 83 -15.08 -9.18 1.80
N ASN A 84 -14.67 -9.24 3.08
CA ASN A 84 -15.44 -8.74 4.20
C ASN A 84 -15.64 -7.23 4.09
N LEU A 85 -14.56 -6.48 3.85
CA LEU A 85 -14.62 -5.03 3.66
C LEU A 85 -15.63 -4.63 2.58
N LEU A 86 -15.55 -5.26 1.41
CA LEU A 86 -16.44 -4.95 0.28
C LEU A 86 -17.89 -5.32 0.56
N ALA A 87 -18.14 -6.35 1.38
CA ALA A 87 -19.49 -6.74 1.79
C ALA A 87 -20.09 -5.80 2.84
N GLU A 88 -19.28 -5.35 3.79
CA GLU A 88 -19.72 -4.55 4.94
C GLU A 88 -19.76 -3.05 4.63
N LYS A 89 -18.90 -2.57 3.72
CA LYS A 89 -18.71 -1.14 3.42
C LYS A 89 -18.97 -0.85 1.94
N PRO A 90 -20.22 -0.78 1.50
CA PRO A 90 -20.51 -0.37 0.13
C PRO A 90 -20.24 1.13 -0.07
N GLY A 91 -19.79 1.49 -1.26
CA GLY A 91 -19.60 2.88 -1.67
C GLY A 91 -18.29 3.51 -1.19
N LEU A 92 -17.23 2.71 -1.10
CA LEU A 92 -15.87 3.21 -0.94
C LEU A 92 -15.42 3.96 -2.20
N ASP A 93 -14.76 5.10 -2.01
CA ASP A 93 -14.12 5.88 -3.08
C ASP A 93 -12.74 5.29 -3.45
N GLY A 94 -12.12 4.53 -2.53
CA GLY A 94 -10.86 3.85 -2.77
C GLY A 94 -10.43 2.95 -1.62
N ILE A 95 -9.49 2.08 -1.90
CA ILE A 95 -8.82 1.21 -0.92
C ILE A 95 -7.32 1.43 -1.05
N ILE A 96 -6.64 1.61 0.07
CA ILE A 96 -5.18 1.70 0.12
C ILE A 96 -4.65 0.48 0.84
N ILE A 97 -3.66 -0.20 0.27
CA ILE A 97 -2.99 -1.35 0.89
C ILE A 97 -1.54 -0.97 1.13
N GLU A 98 -1.15 -0.80 2.38
CA GLU A 98 0.25 -0.61 2.77
C GLU A 98 0.92 -1.96 2.97
N THR A 99 2.03 -2.21 2.24
CA THR A 99 2.86 -3.39 2.44
C THR A 99 3.99 -3.09 3.44
N THR A 100 4.49 -4.14 4.11
CA THR A 100 5.65 -4.00 5.01
C THR A 100 6.87 -3.55 4.24
N GLY A 101 7.81 -2.90 4.94
CA GLY A 101 9.02 -2.34 4.34
C GLY A 101 9.99 -3.36 3.74
N LEU A 102 9.83 -4.66 4.03
CA LEU A 102 10.64 -5.75 3.49
C LEU A 102 9.88 -6.63 2.49
N ALA A 103 8.58 -6.35 2.27
CA ALA A 103 7.75 -7.20 1.44
C ALA A 103 7.83 -6.81 -0.04
N ASN A 104 8.01 -7.81 -0.89
CA ASN A 104 7.76 -7.68 -2.31
C ASN A 104 6.25 -7.45 -2.55
N PRO A 105 5.82 -6.40 -3.25
CA PRO A 105 4.41 -6.10 -3.47
C PRO A 105 3.70 -7.06 -4.43
N SER A 106 4.45 -7.87 -5.17
CA SER A 106 3.92 -8.78 -6.20
C SER A 106 2.81 -9.72 -5.70
N PRO A 107 2.86 -10.36 -4.50
CA PRO A 107 1.78 -11.20 -4.01
C PRO A 107 0.45 -10.44 -3.81
N VAL A 108 0.51 -9.20 -3.36
CA VAL A 108 -0.65 -8.32 -3.19
C VAL A 108 -1.24 -7.99 -4.55
N ILE A 109 -0.40 -7.53 -5.49
CA ILE A 109 -0.80 -7.21 -6.87
C ILE A 109 -1.45 -8.42 -7.54
N GLN A 110 -0.83 -9.60 -7.46
CA GLN A 110 -1.37 -10.84 -8.02
C GLN A 110 -2.74 -11.19 -7.43
N THR A 111 -2.94 -10.96 -6.13
CA THR A 111 -4.22 -11.23 -5.48
C THR A 111 -5.34 -10.36 -6.05
N LEU A 112 -5.08 -9.08 -6.26
CA LEU A 112 -6.04 -8.13 -6.84
C LEU A 112 -6.40 -8.49 -8.28
N VAL A 113 -5.44 -9.02 -9.05
CA VAL A 113 -5.65 -9.33 -10.48
C VAL A 113 -6.28 -10.72 -10.68
N ILE A 114 -5.93 -11.70 -9.85
CA ILE A 114 -6.30 -13.12 -10.09
C ILE A 114 -7.61 -13.50 -9.37
N ASP A 115 -7.90 -12.90 -8.19
CA ASP A 115 -9.13 -13.24 -7.47
C ASP A 115 -10.37 -12.69 -8.19
N GLN A 116 -11.24 -13.59 -8.65
CA GLN A 116 -12.41 -13.21 -9.45
C GLN A 116 -13.43 -12.36 -8.68
N VAL A 117 -13.58 -12.57 -7.38
CA VAL A 117 -14.54 -11.83 -6.55
C VAL A 117 -14.04 -10.42 -6.31
N ILE A 118 -12.76 -10.29 -5.98
CA ILE A 118 -12.12 -8.99 -5.79
C ILE A 118 -12.05 -8.24 -7.12
N GLY A 119 -11.56 -8.87 -8.18
CA GLY A 119 -11.42 -8.26 -9.50
C GLY A 119 -12.74 -7.82 -10.16
N ALA A 120 -13.88 -8.40 -9.72
CA ALA A 120 -15.20 -7.96 -10.18
C ALA A 120 -15.63 -6.64 -9.50
N GLN A 121 -15.12 -6.33 -8.32
CA GLN A 121 -15.52 -5.17 -7.51
C GLN A 121 -14.42 -4.12 -7.37
N CYS A 122 -13.17 -4.52 -7.50
CA CYS A 122 -12.00 -3.66 -7.39
C CYS A 122 -11.15 -3.71 -8.65
N ARG A 123 -10.36 -2.64 -8.85
CA ARG A 123 -9.29 -2.61 -9.87
C ARG A 123 -8.01 -2.10 -9.23
N LEU A 124 -6.88 -2.68 -9.61
CA LEU A 124 -5.60 -2.07 -9.30
C LEU A 124 -5.52 -0.73 -10.03
N ASP A 125 -5.32 0.34 -9.27
CA ASP A 125 -5.20 1.69 -9.80
C ASP A 125 -3.73 2.07 -10.00
N SER A 126 -2.94 1.90 -8.95
CA SER A 126 -1.50 2.15 -9.01
C SER A 126 -0.75 1.45 -7.88
N VAL A 127 0.54 1.28 -8.11
CA VAL A 127 1.54 0.86 -7.11
C VAL A 127 2.47 2.04 -6.86
N LEU A 128 2.47 2.55 -5.64
CA LEU A 128 3.27 3.68 -5.20
C LEU A 128 4.42 3.19 -4.35
N CYS A 129 5.66 3.44 -4.74
CA CYS A 129 6.84 3.14 -3.93
C CYS A 129 7.40 4.41 -3.28
N VAL A 130 7.46 4.41 -1.95
CA VAL A 130 8.10 5.48 -1.17
C VAL A 130 9.57 5.17 -1.01
N VAL A 131 10.41 6.07 -1.50
CA VAL A 131 11.87 5.91 -1.54
C VAL A 131 12.52 6.91 -0.60
N ASP A 132 13.38 6.44 0.28
CA ASP A 132 14.20 7.28 1.16
C ASP A 132 15.41 7.82 0.38
N ALA A 133 15.43 9.11 0.08
CA ALA A 133 16.48 9.75 -0.70
C ALA A 133 17.87 9.66 -0.05
N VAL A 134 17.92 9.52 1.28
CA VAL A 134 19.18 9.42 2.02
C VAL A 134 19.79 8.03 1.91
N HIS A 135 18.94 6.98 1.93
CA HIS A 135 19.40 5.60 2.13
C HIS A 135 19.26 4.70 0.88
N ILE A 136 18.56 5.15 -0.16
CA ILE A 136 18.22 4.30 -1.31
C ILE A 136 19.43 3.66 -1.98
N LEU A 137 20.51 4.39 -2.17
CA LEU A 137 21.71 3.84 -2.83
C LEU A 137 22.30 2.66 -2.05
N GLY A 138 22.41 2.78 -0.71
CA GLY A 138 22.85 1.69 0.14
C GLY A 138 21.87 0.51 0.14
N GLN A 139 20.57 0.77 0.16
CA GLN A 139 19.52 -0.26 0.11
C GLN A 139 19.56 -1.06 -1.20
N LEU A 140 19.89 -0.42 -2.32
CA LEU A 140 20.06 -1.09 -3.61
C LEU A 140 21.31 -1.96 -3.66
N ASP A 141 22.36 -1.58 -2.94
CA ASP A 141 23.60 -2.37 -2.84
C ASP A 141 23.45 -3.56 -1.89
N ASP A 142 22.60 -3.43 -0.85
CA ASP A 142 22.43 -4.44 0.21
C ASP A 142 21.55 -5.64 -0.21
N GLY A 143 20.74 -5.52 -1.25
CA GLY A 143 19.86 -6.61 -1.68
C GLY A 143 18.86 -6.29 -2.77
N ALA A 144 18.07 -7.30 -3.16
CA ALA A 144 17.11 -7.19 -4.25
C ALA A 144 15.79 -6.53 -3.83
N ASP A 145 15.47 -6.46 -2.53
CA ASP A 145 14.14 -6.06 -2.04
C ASP A 145 13.78 -4.62 -2.45
N ALA A 146 14.71 -3.68 -2.29
CA ALA A 146 14.50 -2.29 -2.69
C ALA A 146 14.34 -2.17 -4.22
N ALA A 147 15.16 -2.89 -4.99
CA ALA A 147 15.09 -2.93 -6.45
C ALA A 147 13.75 -3.53 -6.92
N ASP A 148 13.29 -4.60 -6.28
CA ASP A 148 12.00 -5.24 -6.58
C ASP A 148 10.83 -4.29 -6.30
N GLN A 149 10.83 -3.59 -5.15
CA GLN A 149 9.79 -2.63 -4.81
C GLN A 149 9.69 -1.50 -5.83
N ILE A 150 10.83 -0.98 -6.29
CA ILE A 150 10.90 0.02 -7.35
C ILE A 150 10.39 -0.55 -8.68
N ALA A 151 10.83 -1.75 -9.06
CA ALA A 151 10.49 -2.36 -10.34
C ALA A 151 9.00 -2.69 -10.48
N PHE A 152 8.30 -2.97 -9.38
CA PHE A 152 6.87 -3.23 -9.36
C PHE A 152 6.01 -1.97 -9.25
N SER A 153 6.59 -0.77 -9.12
CA SER A 153 5.85 0.46 -8.92
C SER A 153 5.56 1.21 -10.22
N ASP A 154 4.38 1.85 -10.25
CA ASP A 154 4.00 2.78 -11.31
C ASP A 154 4.51 4.19 -11.02
N HIS A 155 4.63 4.53 -9.73
CA HIS A 155 5.06 5.85 -9.26
C HIS A 155 6.06 5.74 -8.12
N LEU A 156 7.07 6.61 -8.16
CA LEU A 156 8.06 6.76 -7.09
C LEU A 156 7.82 8.08 -6.36
N VAL A 157 7.75 8.01 -5.03
CA VAL A 157 7.74 9.20 -4.15
C VAL A 157 9.09 9.26 -3.46
N LEU A 158 9.92 10.19 -3.90
CA LEU A 158 11.19 10.45 -3.25
C LEU A 158 10.96 11.29 -1.99
N ASN A 159 11.19 10.69 -0.83
CA ASN A 159 11.00 11.28 0.49
C ASN A 159 12.35 11.62 1.14
N LYS A 160 12.35 12.49 2.15
CA LYS A 160 13.52 12.95 2.90
C LYS A 160 14.58 13.63 2.02
N VAL A 161 14.14 14.28 0.96
CA VAL A 161 15.04 14.98 0.03
C VAL A 161 15.82 16.13 0.68
N ASP A 162 15.24 16.75 1.72
CA ASP A 162 15.87 17.83 2.46
C ASP A 162 17.07 17.35 3.32
N ASP A 163 17.06 16.06 3.67
CA ASP A 163 18.13 15.42 4.45
C ASP A 163 19.20 14.78 3.56
N ALA A 164 18.96 14.69 2.25
CA ALA A 164 19.90 14.08 1.32
C ALA A 164 21.09 15.02 1.04
N THR A 165 22.30 14.56 1.36
CA THR A 165 23.54 15.35 1.17
C THR A 165 24.21 15.12 -0.18
N ALA A 166 23.83 14.06 -0.92
CA ALA A 166 24.33 13.79 -2.26
C ALA A 166 23.52 14.56 -3.30
N PRO A 167 24.14 15.08 -4.39
CA PRO A 167 23.36 15.59 -5.51
C PRO A 167 22.51 14.46 -6.03
N ILE A 168 21.19 14.66 -6.02
CA ILE A 168 20.26 13.80 -6.73
C ILE A 168 20.62 13.98 -8.19
N ALA A 169 21.19 12.94 -8.81
CA ALA A 169 21.54 13.00 -10.23
C ALA A 169 20.25 13.22 -11.02
N ASP A 170 20.29 14.23 -11.89
CA ASP A 170 19.24 14.59 -12.83
C ASP A 170 18.92 13.43 -13.80
#